data_095c53ae159bc7ea26b91176a1d686c9
#
_entry.id   095c53ae159bc7ea26b91176a1d686c9
#
_cell.length_a   1.000
_cell.length_b   1.000
_cell.length_c   1.000
_cell.angle_alpha   90.00
_cell.angle_beta   90.00
_cell.angle_gamma   90.00
#
_symmetry.space_group_name_H-M   'P 1'
#
loop_
_entity.id
_entity.type
_entity.pdbx_description
1 polymer ?
#
loop_
_entity_poly.entity_id
_entity_poly.type
_entity_poly.pdbx_seq_one_letter_code
_entity_poly.pdbx_strand_id
1 'polypeptide(L)'
;MKKGLLILFILSSFNSKGTIHTIGVWGGYYQFVPGSITIQLGDTLQWEPFAGLLPTMLHTITSDNIPVGAVSFDQVWQMPADTFFQYIPQVAGLYQYVCTPHIPNGMIGEFTVINGANTQTYVPDDNFENYLEANGMGDGIALNDSVFTYNINTVTNLTVSSLSISDLTGIEDFVDLSVLDAQGNGSLTSVDLSQNN
;
A
#
# COMPACT_ATOMS: atom_id res chain seq x y z
N MET A 1 18.99 -11.98 47.23
CA MET A 1 18.52 -10.76 46.56
C MET A 1 18.60 -11.00 45.04
N LYS A 2 17.47 -11.26 44.37
CA LYS A 2 17.41 -11.47 42.92
C LYS A 2 17.38 -10.09 42.23
N LYS A 3 18.43 -9.77 41.48
CA LYS A 3 18.45 -8.55 40.63
C LYS A 3 17.57 -8.81 39.41
N GLY A 4 16.40 -8.18 39.36
CA GLY A 4 15.56 -8.19 38.20
C GLY A 4 16.23 -7.36 37.05
N LEU A 5 16.45 -7.99 35.91
CA LEU A 5 16.90 -7.33 34.69
C LEU A 5 15.70 -6.62 34.05
N LEU A 6 15.67 -5.30 34.10
CA LEU A 6 14.71 -4.48 33.43
C LEU A 6 15.15 -4.38 31.95
N ILE A 7 14.50 -5.14 31.08
CA ILE A 7 14.69 -4.99 29.60
C ILE A 7 13.82 -3.83 29.15
N LEU A 8 14.44 -2.71 28.83
CA LEU A 8 13.80 -1.54 28.25
C LEU A 8 13.61 -1.82 26.74
N PHE A 9 12.40 -2.18 26.35
CA PHE A 9 12.04 -2.21 24.94
C PHE A 9 11.98 -0.77 24.41
N ILE A 10 12.97 -0.38 23.63
CA ILE A 10 12.90 0.85 22.84
C ILE A 10 12.05 0.50 21.61
N LEU A 11 10.76 0.85 21.66
CA LEU A 11 9.94 0.92 20.43
C LEU A 11 10.56 2.02 19.55
N SER A 12 11.39 1.63 18.59
CA SER A 12 11.73 2.49 17.48
C SER A 12 10.51 2.53 16.54
N SER A 13 9.68 3.54 16.67
CA SER A 13 8.71 3.87 15.64
C SER A 13 9.50 4.26 14.39
N PHE A 14 9.58 3.33 13.43
CA PHE A 14 10.03 3.65 12.08
C PHE A 14 8.92 4.53 11.47
N ASN A 15 9.09 5.84 11.53
CA ASN A 15 8.36 6.75 10.67
C ASN A 15 8.90 6.55 9.26
N SER A 16 8.33 5.62 8.51
CA SER A 16 8.49 5.57 7.07
C SER A 16 7.91 6.88 6.52
N LYS A 17 8.79 7.78 6.05
CA LYS A 17 8.33 8.91 5.26
C LYS A 17 7.79 8.35 3.97
N GLY A 18 6.52 8.65 3.66
CA GLY A 18 5.95 8.31 2.37
C GLY A 18 6.82 8.82 1.22
N THR A 19 6.90 8.03 0.17
CA THR A 19 7.65 8.38 -1.05
C THR A 19 6.89 9.45 -1.83
N ILE A 20 7.62 10.38 -2.46
CA ILE A 20 7.03 11.34 -3.40
C ILE A 20 7.13 10.75 -4.81
N HIS A 21 5.98 10.57 -5.45
CA HIS A 21 5.86 10.10 -6.83
C HIS A 21 5.46 11.27 -7.73
N THR A 22 6.24 11.52 -8.77
CA THR A 22 6.05 12.66 -9.65
C THR A 22 5.25 12.30 -10.90
N ILE A 23 4.28 13.13 -11.25
CA ILE A 23 3.49 13.08 -12.49
C ILE A 23 3.73 14.37 -13.25
N GLY A 24 4.29 14.24 -14.45
CA GLY A 24 4.49 15.38 -15.36
C GLY A 24 3.18 15.81 -16.03
N VAL A 25 2.91 17.11 -15.99
CA VAL A 25 1.80 17.73 -16.74
C VAL A 25 2.35 18.23 -18.08
N TRP A 26 2.01 17.53 -19.16
CA TRP A 26 2.53 17.86 -20.49
C TRP A 26 1.48 18.55 -21.36
N GLY A 27 1.50 19.88 -21.36
CA GLY A 27 0.53 20.69 -22.05
C GLY A 27 0.56 20.56 -23.59
N GLY A 28 1.72 20.27 -24.17
CA GLY A 28 1.87 20.17 -25.64
C GLY A 28 1.20 18.94 -26.25
N TYR A 29 0.96 17.89 -25.47
CA TYR A 29 0.33 16.64 -25.93
C TYR A 29 -0.89 16.25 -25.10
N TYR A 30 -1.35 17.12 -24.22
CA TYR A 30 -2.51 16.87 -23.36
C TYR A 30 -2.41 15.58 -22.57
N GLN A 31 -1.29 15.37 -21.88
CA GLN A 31 -1.02 14.12 -21.17
C GLN A 31 -0.51 14.37 -19.73
N PHE A 32 -0.89 13.45 -18.86
CA PHE A 32 -0.19 13.22 -17.60
C PHE A 32 0.85 12.11 -17.79
N VAL A 33 2.07 12.26 -17.27
CA VAL A 33 3.18 11.32 -17.49
C VAL A 33 3.86 10.95 -16.19
N PRO A 34 3.78 9.70 -15.74
CA PRO A 34 3.03 8.59 -16.32
C PRO A 34 1.51 8.80 -16.25
N GLY A 35 0.76 8.20 -17.21
CA GLY A 35 -0.71 8.24 -17.23
C GLY A 35 -1.36 7.32 -16.19
N SER A 36 -0.62 6.31 -15.70
CA SER A 36 -1.02 5.42 -14.62
C SER A 36 0.17 5.10 -13.73
N ILE A 37 -0.06 5.01 -12.40
CA ILE A 37 0.96 4.67 -11.41
C ILE A 37 0.32 3.95 -10.22
N THR A 38 1.05 3.02 -9.60
CA THR A 38 0.69 2.42 -8.31
C THR A 38 1.57 3.01 -7.22
N ILE A 39 0.95 3.42 -6.12
CA ILE A 39 1.60 4.00 -4.95
C ILE A 39 1.07 3.34 -3.69
N GLN A 40 1.72 3.61 -2.57
CA GLN A 40 1.33 3.09 -1.27
C GLN A 40 0.52 4.11 -0.46
N LEU A 41 -0.32 3.63 0.46
CA LEU A 41 -1.00 4.51 1.39
C LEU A 41 0.04 5.27 2.24
N GLY A 42 -0.09 6.60 2.30
CA GLY A 42 0.88 7.47 2.96
C GLY A 42 1.95 8.06 2.02
N ASP A 43 2.04 7.57 0.79
CA ASP A 43 2.85 8.23 -0.25
C ASP A 43 2.21 9.55 -0.69
N THR A 44 3.03 10.38 -1.32
CA THR A 44 2.60 11.67 -1.88
C THR A 44 2.66 11.62 -3.40
N LEU A 45 1.58 11.97 -4.07
CA LEU A 45 1.61 12.32 -5.48
C LEU A 45 1.94 13.79 -5.66
N GLN A 46 2.84 14.08 -6.58
CA GLN A 46 3.20 15.44 -6.95
C GLN A 46 3.06 15.63 -8.46
N TRP A 47 2.19 16.54 -8.89
CA TRP A 47 2.13 16.98 -10.28
C TRP A 47 3.06 18.17 -10.47
N GLU A 48 3.83 18.16 -11.55
CA GLU A 48 4.76 19.23 -11.92
C GLU A 48 4.88 19.38 -13.45
N PRO A 49 5.45 20.46 -13.98
CA PRO A 49 5.67 20.62 -15.40
C PRO A 49 6.55 19.50 -15.95
N PHE A 50 6.10 18.81 -17.01
CA PHE A 50 6.85 17.72 -17.62
C PHE A 50 8.19 18.20 -18.18
N ALA A 51 9.30 17.61 -17.75
CA ALA A 51 10.67 17.91 -18.18
C ALA A 51 11.04 19.42 -18.11
N GLY A 52 10.44 20.16 -17.16
CA GLY A 52 10.68 21.59 -16.99
C GLY A 52 10.06 22.46 -18.09
N LEU A 53 9.26 21.87 -18.98
CA LEU A 53 8.50 22.60 -19.99
C LEU A 53 7.27 23.24 -19.36
N LEU A 54 7.23 24.55 -19.34
CA LEU A 54 6.10 25.31 -18.82
C LEU A 54 4.90 25.16 -19.75
N PRO A 55 3.77 24.58 -19.30
CA PRO A 55 2.55 24.59 -20.07
C PRO A 55 2.10 26.04 -20.29
N THR A 56 1.83 26.39 -21.53
CA THR A 56 1.41 27.76 -21.94
C THR A 56 -0.09 27.95 -21.85
N MET A 57 -0.84 26.92 -21.47
CA MET A 57 -2.29 26.90 -21.39
C MET A 57 -2.77 26.45 -20.02
N LEU A 58 -4.01 26.77 -19.71
CA LEU A 58 -4.69 26.38 -18.50
C LEU A 58 -4.90 24.85 -18.48
N HIS A 59 -4.51 24.23 -17.40
CA HIS A 59 -4.84 22.84 -17.08
C HIS A 59 -5.62 22.77 -15.77
N THR A 60 -6.21 21.62 -15.49
CA THR A 60 -6.71 21.25 -14.18
C THR A 60 -6.23 19.86 -13.79
N ILE A 61 -6.19 19.60 -12.50
CA ILE A 61 -5.97 18.26 -11.94
C ILE A 61 -7.21 18.00 -11.07
N THR A 62 -8.23 17.40 -11.68
CA THR A 62 -9.57 17.26 -11.11
C THR A 62 -9.89 15.80 -10.91
N SER A 63 -10.16 15.38 -9.67
CA SER A 63 -10.63 14.02 -9.40
C SER A 63 -11.97 13.77 -10.08
N ASP A 64 -12.09 12.63 -10.78
CA ASP A 64 -13.30 12.21 -11.49
C ASP A 64 -13.99 11.05 -10.78
N ASN A 65 -13.30 9.91 -10.63
CA ASN A 65 -13.78 8.75 -9.88
C ASN A 65 -12.75 8.36 -8.82
N ILE A 66 -13.17 8.33 -7.55
CA ILE A 66 -12.28 8.07 -6.41
C ILE A 66 -12.95 7.09 -5.43
N PRO A 67 -12.19 6.39 -4.60
CA PRO A 67 -12.73 5.47 -3.60
C PRO A 67 -13.69 6.15 -2.64
N VAL A 68 -14.68 5.40 -2.15
CA VAL A 68 -15.62 5.87 -1.14
C VAL A 68 -14.87 6.29 0.12
N GLY A 69 -15.13 7.50 0.60
CA GLY A 69 -14.46 8.09 1.76
C GLY A 69 -13.17 8.83 1.45
N ALA A 70 -12.67 8.77 0.22
CA ALA A 70 -11.53 9.58 -0.20
C ALA A 70 -11.91 11.06 -0.35
N VAL A 71 -10.93 11.93 -0.11
CA VAL A 71 -11.10 13.39 -0.31
C VAL A 71 -10.89 13.71 -1.78
N SER A 72 -11.86 14.41 -2.39
CA SER A 72 -11.73 14.89 -3.77
C SER A 72 -10.73 16.04 -3.86
N PHE A 73 -10.15 16.19 -5.04
CA PHE A 73 -9.26 17.30 -5.35
C PHE A 73 -9.66 17.96 -6.69
N ASP A 74 -9.48 19.27 -6.75
CA ASP A 74 -9.71 20.08 -7.94
C ASP A 74 -8.74 21.26 -7.91
N GLN A 75 -7.61 21.10 -8.59
CA GLN A 75 -6.55 22.08 -8.68
C GLN A 75 -6.55 22.72 -10.06
N VAL A 76 -6.81 24.02 -10.12
CA VAL A 76 -6.52 24.80 -11.33
C VAL A 76 -5.02 24.98 -11.41
N TRP A 77 -4.44 24.58 -12.55
CA TRP A 77 -3.02 24.68 -12.80
C TRP A 77 -2.72 25.72 -13.86
N GLN A 78 -2.18 26.85 -13.43
CA GLN A 78 -1.84 27.98 -14.31
C GLN A 78 -0.41 28.46 -14.04
N MET A 79 0.50 28.11 -14.91
CA MET A 79 1.88 28.60 -14.84
C MET A 79 1.96 30.13 -15.10
N PRO A 80 2.93 30.84 -14.52
CA PRO A 80 4.04 30.37 -13.65
C PRO A 80 3.69 30.31 -12.16
N ALA A 81 2.44 30.54 -11.76
CA ALA A 81 2.05 30.60 -10.35
C ALA A 81 2.10 29.19 -9.69
N ASP A 82 1.73 28.16 -10.44
CA ASP A 82 1.63 26.79 -9.94
C ASP A 82 2.86 25.98 -10.39
N THR A 83 3.81 25.80 -9.47
CA THR A 83 5.04 25.02 -9.73
C THR A 83 4.85 23.54 -9.47
N PHE A 84 4.00 23.18 -8.53
CA PHE A 84 3.59 21.81 -8.24
C PHE A 84 2.25 21.79 -7.48
N PHE A 85 1.58 20.64 -7.54
CA PHE A 85 0.44 20.30 -6.70
C PHE A 85 0.71 18.96 -6.03
N GLN A 86 0.38 18.81 -4.76
CA GLN A 86 0.56 17.58 -4.01
C GLN A 86 -0.76 17.07 -3.45
N TYR A 87 -0.91 15.74 -3.48
CA TYR A 87 -2.02 15.04 -2.88
C TYR A 87 -1.53 13.80 -2.11
N ILE A 88 -2.01 13.62 -0.89
CA ILE A 88 -1.70 12.45 -0.06
C ILE A 88 -3.00 11.67 0.13
N PRO A 89 -3.20 10.55 -0.60
CA PRO A 89 -4.40 9.75 -0.46
C PRO A 89 -4.48 9.11 0.93
N GLN A 90 -5.69 9.08 1.49
CA GLN A 90 -5.97 8.51 2.82
C GLN A 90 -6.77 7.19 2.72
N VAL A 91 -7.18 6.80 1.52
CA VAL A 91 -7.98 5.61 1.26
C VAL A 91 -7.34 4.82 0.13
N ALA A 92 -7.20 3.51 0.30
CA ALA A 92 -6.72 2.62 -0.76
C ALA A 92 -7.78 2.47 -1.86
N GLY A 93 -7.34 2.21 -3.10
CA GLY A 93 -8.19 1.98 -4.25
C GLY A 93 -7.77 2.76 -5.48
N LEU A 94 -8.56 2.66 -6.54
CA LEU A 94 -8.33 3.34 -7.82
C LEU A 94 -8.85 4.77 -7.77
N TYR A 95 -8.00 5.72 -8.13
CA TYR A 95 -8.30 7.12 -8.31
C TYR A 95 -8.16 7.48 -9.78
N GLN A 96 -9.20 8.04 -10.37
CA GLN A 96 -9.18 8.58 -11.73
C GLN A 96 -9.33 10.09 -11.68
N TYR A 97 -8.59 10.78 -12.55
CA TYR A 97 -8.59 12.24 -12.62
C TYR A 97 -8.42 12.73 -14.05
N VAL A 98 -8.82 13.95 -14.28
CA VAL A 98 -8.89 14.55 -15.62
C VAL A 98 -8.33 15.98 -15.61
N CYS A 99 -7.91 16.42 -16.79
CA CYS A 99 -7.80 17.85 -17.07
C CYS A 99 -9.10 18.33 -17.71
N THR A 100 -9.96 19.02 -16.94
CA THR A 100 -11.31 19.39 -17.36
C THR A 100 -11.38 20.05 -18.75
N PRO A 101 -10.56 21.07 -19.07
CA PRO A 101 -10.62 21.70 -20.41
C PRO A 101 -10.12 20.79 -21.53
N HIS A 102 -9.38 19.70 -21.21
CA HIS A 102 -8.74 18.83 -22.20
C HIS A 102 -9.27 17.39 -22.20
N ILE A 103 -10.41 17.12 -21.57
CA ILE A 103 -11.10 15.83 -21.66
C ILE A 103 -11.32 15.41 -23.13
N PRO A 104 -11.76 16.32 -24.05
CA PRO A 104 -11.94 15.95 -25.45
C PRO A 104 -10.64 15.53 -26.17
N ASN A 105 -9.50 15.91 -25.61
CA ASN A 105 -8.18 15.55 -26.11
C ASN A 105 -7.61 14.29 -25.45
N GLY A 106 -8.37 13.65 -24.53
CA GLY A 106 -7.94 12.46 -23.82
C GLY A 106 -6.96 12.71 -22.67
N MET A 107 -6.91 13.94 -22.11
CA MET A 107 -6.06 14.26 -20.97
C MET A 107 -6.67 13.72 -19.67
N ILE A 108 -6.45 12.46 -19.43
CA ILE A 108 -6.89 11.69 -18.25
C ILE A 108 -5.71 10.98 -17.62
N GLY A 109 -5.79 10.71 -16.33
CA GLY A 109 -4.80 9.95 -15.58
C GLY A 109 -5.45 9.13 -14.49
N GLU A 110 -4.71 8.16 -13.97
CA GLU A 110 -5.14 7.35 -12.84
C GLU A 110 -3.98 6.96 -11.95
N PHE A 111 -4.28 6.66 -10.70
CA PHE A 111 -3.35 6.01 -9.80
C PHE A 111 -4.08 5.04 -8.89
N THR A 112 -3.40 3.94 -8.59
CA THR A 112 -3.89 2.95 -7.62
C THR A 112 -3.14 3.12 -6.32
N VAL A 113 -3.87 3.29 -5.24
CA VAL A 113 -3.32 3.31 -3.88
C VAL A 113 -3.51 1.92 -3.28
N ILE A 114 -2.41 1.27 -2.93
CA ILE A 114 -2.45 -0.01 -2.25
C ILE A 114 -2.24 0.18 -0.74
N ASN A 115 -2.94 -0.61 0.06
CA ASN A 115 -2.71 -0.66 1.49
C ASN A 115 -1.37 -1.36 1.75
N GLY A 116 -0.51 -0.72 2.54
CA GLY A 116 0.66 -1.36 3.08
C GLY A 116 1.98 -0.96 2.42
N ALA A 117 2.39 0.30 2.63
CA ALA A 117 3.80 0.62 2.61
C ALA A 117 4.53 -0.28 3.62
N ASN A 118 5.24 -1.31 3.17
CA ASN A 118 6.27 -2.02 3.93
C ASN A 118 5.95 -2.35 5.41
N THR A 119 4.67 -2.42 5.83
CA THR A 119 4.34 -3.07 7.08
C THR A 119 4.56 -4.55 6.86
N GLN A 120 5.57 -5.07 7.55
CA GLN A 120 5.84 -6.48 7.58
C GLN A 120 5.13 -7.07 8.79
N THR A 121 4.48 -8.19 8.56
CA THR A 121 3.96 -9.07 9.60
C THR A 121 5.09 -10.02 9.98
N TYR A 122 5.38 -10.13 11.26
CA TYR A 122 6.38 -11.06 11.79
C TYR A 122 5.82 -12.49 11.75
N VAL A 123 6.52 -13.41 11.07
CA VAL A 123 6.15 -14.81 10.87
C VAL A 123 7.35 -15.71 11.19
N PRO A 124 7.59 -16.05 12.46
CA PRO A 124 8.81 -16.71 12.92
C PRO A 124 8.89 -18.23 12.59
N ASP A 125 7.79 -18.85 12.17
CA ASP A 125 7.79 -20.26 11.80
C ASP A 125 8.17 -20.42 10.32
N ASP A 126 9.34 -20.99 10.05
CA ASP A 126 9.88 -21.19 8.72
C ASP A 126 8.92 -21.92 7.77
N ASN A 127 8.12 -22.87 8.29
CA ASN A 127 7.17 -23.63 7.46
C ASN A 127 5.96 -22.77 7.10
N PHE A 128 5.52 -21.94 8.03
CA PHE A 128 4.43 -20.99 7.78
C PHE A 128 4.87 -19.92 6.79
N GLU A 129 6.02 -19.31 7.01
CA GLU A 129 6.58 -18.30 6.09
C GLU A 129 6.79 -18.88 4.68
N ASN A 130 7.43 -20.07 4.56
CA ASN A 130 7.62 -20.73 3.27
C ASN A 130 6.30 -21.01 2.54
N TYR A 131 5.26 -21.40 3.27
CA TYR A 131 3.94 -21.57 2.68
C TYR A 131 3.40 -20.24 2.13
N LEU A 132 3.51 -19.16 2.89
CA LEU A 132 3.04 -17.83 2.47
C LEU A 132 3.81 -17.35 1.24
N GLU A 133 5.13 -17.48 1.22
CA GLU A 133 5.97 -17.14 0.07
C GLU A 133 5.56 -17.92 -1.19
N ALA A 134 5.40 -19.24 -1.07
CA ALA A 134 5.06 -20.11 -2.19
C ALA A 134 3.66 -19.83 -2.78
N ASN A 135 2.78 -19.21 -2.01
CA ASN A 135 1.40 -18.88 -2.41
C ASN A 135 1.18 -17.38 -2.73
N GLY A 136 2.25 -16.60 -2.88
CA GLY A 136 2.18 -15.18 -3.24
C GLY A 136 1.68 -14.27 -2.11
N MET A 137 1.75 -14.75 -0.87
CA MET A 137 1.40 -14.03 0.34
C MET A 137 2.64 -13.49 1.09
N GLY A 138 3.84 -13.76 0.57
CA GLY A 138 5.11 -13.35 1.15
C GLY A 138 5.57 -11.95 0.75
N ASP A 139 6.84 -11.66 1.01
CA ASP A 139 7.52 -10.43 0.59
C ASP A 139 8.58 -10.68 -0.50
N GLY A 140 8.73 -11.92 -0.93
CA GLY A 140 9.70 -12.36 -1.95
C GLY A 140 11.07 -12.72 -1.38
N ILE A 141 11.24 -12.74 -0.04
CA ILE A 141 12.49 -13.05 0.64
C ILE A 141 12.23 -14.20 1.62
N ALA A 142 12.54 -15.41 1.22
CA ALA A 142 12.32 -16.59 2.05
C ALA A 142 13.18 -16.61 3.31
N LEU A 143 12.61 -17.09 4.41
CA LEU A 143 13.28 -17.30 5.72
C LEU A 143 13.87 -16.01 6.31
N ASN A 144 13.12 -14.93 6.21
CA ASN A 144 13.46 -13.64 6.84
C ASN A 144 12.52 -13.26 7.99
N ASP A 145 11.71 -14.24 8.45
CA ASP A 145 10.72 -14.10 9.53
C ASP A 145 9.67 -13.02 9.24
N SER A 146 9.36 -12.74 7.97
CA SER A 146 8.41 -11.67 7.66
C SER A 146 7.70 -11.85 6.31
N VAL A 147 6.49 -11.29 6.21
CA VAL A 147 5.73 -11.16 4.97
C VAL A 147 5.13 -9.76 4.88
N PHE A 148 4.79 -9.30 3.68
CA PHE A 148 4.06 -8.03 3.58
C PHE A 148 2.64 -8.17 4.11
N THR A 149 2.26 -7.38 5.08
CA THR A 149 0.92 -7.38 5.69
C THR A 149 -0.19 -7.21 4.65
N TYR A 150 0.05 -6.41 3.61
CA TYR A 150 -0.95 -6.20 2.55
C TYR A 150 -1.22 -7.44 1.68
N ASN A 151 -0.30 -8.41 1.65
CA ASN A 151 -0.49 -9.67 0.91
C ASN A 151 -1.39 -10.66 1.67
N ILE A 152 -1.61 -10.44 2.96
CA ILE A 152 -2.33 -11.36 3.84
C ILE A 152 -3.64 -10.78 4.41
N ASN A 153 -3.75 -9.47 4.56
CA ASN A 153 -4.85 -8.81 5.27
C ASN A 153 -6.24 -8.99 4.63
N THR A 154 -6.30 -9.30 3.32
CA THR A 154 -7.54 -9.56 2.58
C THR A 154 -7.82 -11.04 2.35
N VAL A 155 -7.00 -11.94 2.90
CA VAL A 155 -7.17 -13.39 2.78
C VAL A 155 -8.33 -13.83 3.66
N THR A 156 -9.36 -14.41 3.05
CA THR A 156 -10.57 -14.88 3.77
C THR A 156 -10.52 -16.36 4.14
N ASN A 157 -9.72 -17.15 3.43
CA ASN A 157 -9.58 -18.59 3.64
C ASN A 157 -8.10 -18.97 3.62
N LEU A 158 -7.62 -19.61 4.66
CA LEU A 158 -6.24 -20.08 4.77
C LEU A 158 -6.22 -21.57 5.09
N THR A 159 -5.53 -22.35 4.25
CA THR A 159 -5.34 -23.80 4.44
C THR A 159 -3.87 -24.10 4.58
N VAL A 160 -3.43 -24.35 5.79
CA VAL A 160 -2.03 -24.65 6.19
C VAL A 160 -1.92 -26.02 6.85
N SER A 161 -2.75 -26.97 6.41
CA SER A 161 -2.83 -28.29 6.99
C SER A 161 -1.61 -29.18 6.66
N SER A 162 -1.14 -29.94 7.66
CA SER A 162 -0.04 -30.93 7.54
C SER A 162 1.30 -30.37 7.02
N LEU A 163 1.62 -29.14 7.40
CA LEU A 163 2.84 -28.44 6.99
C LEU A 163 3.94 -28.47 8.07
N SER A 164 3.71 -29.15 9.19
CA SER A 164 4.65 -29.17 10.35
C SER A 164 4.85 -27.79 10.99
N ILE A 165 3.87 -26.91 10.89
CA ILE A 165 3.88 -25.61 11.53
C ILE A 165 3.74 -25.78 13.05
N SER A 166 4.53 -25.04 13.80
CA SER A 166 4.52 -25.04 15.27
C SER A 166 4.03 -23.70 15.85
N ASP A 167 4.07 -22.64 15.06
CA ASP A 167 3.69 -21.30 15.46
C ASP A 167 2.97 -20.59 14.30
N LEU A 168 1.81 -20.00 14.59
CA LEU A 168 1.06 -19.18 13.63
C LEU A 168 1.11 -17.69 14.00
N THR A 169 2.15 -17.24 14.71
CA THR A 169 2.39 -15.80 14.92
C THR A 169 2.39 -15.08 13.58
N GLY A 170 1.68 -13.96 13.49
CA GLY A 170 1.38 -13.25 12.25
C GLY A 170 -0.03 -13.50 11.72
N ILE A 171 -0.74 -14.54 12.25
CA ILE A 171 -2.13 -14.82 11.86
C ILE A 171 -3.08 -13.67 12.23
N GLU A 172 -2.75 -12.88 13.23
CA GLU A 172 -3.51 -11.71 13.70
C GLU A 172 -3.68 -10.63 12.63
N ASP A 173 -2.75 -10.56 11.66
CA ASP A 173 -2.78 -9.59 10.57
C ASP A 173 -3.60 -10.06 9.35
N PHE A 174 -4.15 -11.28 9.39
CA PHE A 174 -5.13 -11.78 8.43
C PHE A 174 -6.52 -11.26 8.82
N VAL A 175 -6.71 -9.96 8.74
CA VAL A 175 -7.91 -9.29 9.32
C VAL A 175 -9.24 -9.73 8.72
N ASP A 176 -9.25 -10.17 7.46
CA ASP A 176 -10.46 -10.67 6.77
C ASP A 176 -10.62 -12.20 6.86
N LEU A 177 -9.76 -12.88 7.65
CA LEU A 177 -9.77 -14.34 7.75
C LEU A 177 -11.05 -14.85 8.42
N SER A 178 -11.82 -15.66 7.70
CA SER A 178 -13.07 -16.26 8.18
C SER A 178 -13.02 -17.80 8.22
N VAL A 179 -12.06 -18.41 7.52
CA VAL A 179 -11.85 -19.87 7.52
C VAL A 179 -10.37 -20.18 7.66
N LEU A 180 -10.00 -20.92 8.70
CA LEU A 180 -8.66 -21.47 8.91
C LEU A 180 -8.70 -23.00 8.98
N ASP A 181 -7.94 -23.67 8.11
CA ASP A 181 -7.61 -25.10 8.24
C ASP A 181 -6.12 -25.25 8.58
N ALA A 182 -5.84 -25.58 9.82
CA ALA A 182 -4.48 -25.84 10.33
C ALA A 182 -4.33 -27.29 10.85
N GLN A 183 -5.17 -28.23 10.39
CA GLN A 183 -5.15 -29.63 10.83
C GLN A 183 -3.81 -30.30 10.53
N GLY A 184 -3.44 -31.28 11.33
CA GLY A 184 -2.24 -32.08 11.08
C GLY A 184 -0.91 -31.43 11.42
N ASN A 185 -0.91 -30.24 12.03
CA ASN A 185 0.28 -29.58 12.56
C ASN A 185 0.46 -29.97 14.03
N GLY A 186 1.10 -31.13 14.26
CA GLY A 186 1.16 -31.77 15.57
C GLY A 186 1.93 -31.01 16.66
N SER A 187 2.73 -30.02 16.29
CA SER A 187 3.48 -29.15 17.22
C SER A 187 2.75 -27.85 17.51
N LEU A 188 1.69 -27.52 16.77
CA LEU A 188 0.89 -26.33 17.01
C LEU A 188 0.00 -26.53 18.24
N THR A 189 0.22 -25.76 19.29
CA THR A 189 -0.45 -25.93 20.60
C THR A 189 -1.53 -24.91 20.88
N SER A 190 -1.48 -23.75 20.23
CA SER A 190 -2.46 -22.66 20.40
C SER A 190 -2.47 -21.76 19.17
N VAL A 191 -3.61 -21.12 18.94
CA VAL A 191 -3.80 -20.08 17.93
C VAL A 191 -4.65 -18.98 18.57
N ASP A 192 -4.26 -17.73 18.38
CA ASP A 192 -5.08 -16.58 18.77
C ASP A 192 -5.70 -15.96 17.52
N LEU A 193 -7.02 -16.04 17.39
CA LEU A 193 -7.82 -15.49 16.28
C LEU A 193 -8.66 -14.30 16.73
N SER A 194 -8.34 -13.68 17.85
CA SER A 194 -9.14 -12.57 18.42
C SER A 194 -9.14 -11.30 17.57
N GLN A 195 -8.20 -11.18 16.63
CA GLN A 195 -8.07 -10.04 15.72
C GLN A 195 -8.59 -10.34 14.29
N ASN A 196 -8.98 -11.60 14.04
CA ASN A 196 -9.52 -12.02 12.74
C ASN A 196 -11.04 -11.87 12.70
N ASN A 197 -11.64 -11.91 11.48
CA ASN A 197 -13.06 -11.63 11.26
C ASN A 197 -13.97 -12.85 11.57
#